data_a4b5d10892002c541356af464397b588
#
_entry.id   a4b5d10892002c541356af464397b588
#
_cell.length_a   1.000
_cell.length_b   1.000
_cell.length_c   1.000
_cell.angle_alpha   90.00
_cell.angle_beta   90.00
_cell.angle_gamma   90.00
#
_symmetry.space_group_name_H-M   'P 1'
#
loop_
_entity.id
_entity.type
_entity.pdbx_description
1 polymer ?
#
loop_
_entity_poly.entity_id
_entity_poly.type
_entity_poly.pdbx_seq_one_letter_code
_entity_poly.pdbx_strand_id
1 'polypeptide(L)'
;MLIGFLLSLGIVGLRSLGVLESLELAAYDLCIRLRPDVSEPDSRIALVIVVEDDIRRQGRWPLTDDVLAQALEILSHSHPRAIGVDIYRDIPVPPGHERLNAILTKNPRIIVTTKFAADPASAIPPPPVLKGTEQVGFNDVPIDPDGIVRRGLLLMDDGKETLYSFSLRQALLYLQAEGIAPQPGPSNPELMRLGQTTFRPFEGNDGAYVGADAGGYQLLLDFKGFRAPLQSFTLTQLLSGEIPPAAIKDRVVLVGVNAESVKDFFYTPHSRGLQGQPISGVALHAQIVSQFLRSALGGSTQIATLTDTLEAGWILLWGIMGGVLGLWVRSPWRFFWSGGSGLLILAFGAYFAFLAGWWIPSVPPAASWLGSAALVTTYMLNQEKKERALLMQLFSRHVAPEVAEKIWQERDHFMDGGRPRSQKFTVTVLFTDLRGFTSVSEKMDPQELLDWLNVYMEAMAQLVMDHGGVVDDYMGDAIKADFGVPLPRTAESEIRRDAVAAVDCALAMEKELKRLNAVWQQQNLATVEMRVGIFTGPVVGGSLGSAQRLKYTTVGDTVNIASRLESFDKELFDPDLRDSPCRILIGETTLHYLDQQFQTKKIGEANLKGKDEMVTIYRVIGRTENP
;
A
#
# COMPACT_ATOMS: atom_id res chain seq x y z
N MET A 1 -11.80 -1.79 -5.45
CA MET A 1 -12.30 -0.83 -4.44
C MET A 1 -12.75 -1.54 -3.15
N LEU A 2 -13.70 -2.51 -3.20
CA LEU A 2 -14.19 -3.22 -2.01
C LEU A 2 -13.05 -3.86 -1.19
N ILE A 3 -12.08 -4.51 -1.84
CA ILE A 3 -10.93 -5.15 -1.20
C ILE A 3 -10.08 -4.13 -0.41
N GLY A 4 -9.80 -2.97 -1.01
CA GLY A 4 -9.05 -1.90 -0.32
C GLY A 4 -9.82 -1.33 0.86
N PHE A 5 -11.13 -1.14 0.73
CA PHE A 5 -11.99 -0.69 1.82
C PHE A 5 -12.03 -1.69 2.98
N LEU A 6 -12.18 -2.98 2.70
CA LEU A 6 -12.17 -4.04 3.72
C LEU A 6 -10.81 -4.11 4.46
N LEU A 7 -9.69 -3.96 3.73
CA LEU A 7 -8.39 -3.86 4.36
C LEU A 7 -8.31 -2.66 5.29
N SER A 8 -8.80 -1.50 4.85
CA SER A 8 -8.76 -0.28 5.65
C SER A 8 -9.60 -0.41 6.93
N LEU A 9 -10.76 -1.09 6.86
CA LEU A 9 -11.53 -1.45 8.05
C LEU A 9 -10.73 -2.38 8.98
N GLY A 10 -9.98 -3.33 8.42
CA GLY A 10 -9.06 -4.18 9.18
C GLY A 10 -7.97 -3.36 9.89
N ILE A 11 -7.40 -2.36 9.22
CA ILE A 11 -6.40 -1.46 9.82
C ILE A 11 -7.01 -0.61 10.94
N VAL A 12 -8.24 -0.09 10.76
CA VAL A 12 -8.97 0.58 11.85
C VAL A 12 -9.16 -0.37 13.05
N GLY A 13 -9.51 -1.63 12.79
CA GLY A 13 -9.60 -2.65 13.84
C GLY A 13 -8.26 -2.91 14.54
N LEU A 14 -7.14 -3.01 13.80
CA LEU A 14 -5.81 -3.15 14.39
C LEU A 14 -5.40 -1.92 15.22
N ARG A 15 -5.81 -0.71 14.78
CA ARG A 15 -5.62 0.54 15.54
C ARG A 15 -6.39 0.46 16.87
N SER A 16 -7.66 0.08 16.85
CA SER A 16 -8.49 -0.01 18.07
C SER A 16 -8.06 -1.12 19.04
N LEU A 17 -7.29 -2.10 18.56
CA LEU A 17 -6.67 -3.15 19.39
C LEU A 17 -5.28 -2.77 19.92
N GLY A 18 -4.76 -1.58 19.62
CA GLY A 18 -3.45 -1.11 20.07
C GLY A 18 -2.24 -1.72 19.33
N VAL A 19 -2.45 -2.55 18.29
CA VAL A 19 -1.36 -3.23 17.56
C VAL A 19 -0.39 -2.23 16.91
N LEU A 20 -0.88 -1.07 16.51
CA LEU A 20 -0.10 -0.02 15.85
C LEU A 20 0.37 1.09 16.80
N GLU A 21 0.01 1.03 18.09
CA GLU A 21 0.29 2.06 19.09
C GLU A 21 1.79 2.39 19.19
N SER A 22 2.62 1.37 19.37
CA SER A 22 4.08 1.57 19.54
C SER A 22 4.75 2.23 18.31
N LEU A 23 4.26 1.93 17.11
CA LEU A 23 4.78 2.52 15.87
C LEU A 23 4.35 3.97 15.73
N GLU A 24 3.10 4.28 16.06
CA GLU A 24 2.58 5.65 16.00
C GLU A 24 3.19 6.53 17.10
N LEU A 25 3.42 5.99 18.32
CA LEU A 25 4.17 6.68 19.37
C LEU A 25 5.62 6.97 18.95
N ALA A 26 6.25 6.04 18.20
CA ALA A 26 7.57 6.28 17.65
C ALA A 26 7.57 7.39 16.58
N ALA A 27 6.52 7.47 15.77
CA ALA A 27 6.33 8.55 14.80
C ALA A 27 6.08 9.91 15.51
N TYR A 28 5.30 9.91 16.58
CA TYR A 28 5.11 11.08 17.44
C TYR A 28 6.45 11.58 18.02
N ASP A 29 7.25 10.66 18.61
CA ASP A 29 8.57 10.99 19.15
C ASP A 29 9.50 11.57 18.08
N LEU A 30 9.39 11.06 16.84
CA LEU A 30 10.15 11.60 15.70
C LEU A 30 9.72 13.04 15.39
N CYS A 31 8.42 13.32 15.38
CA CYS A 31 7.90 14.68 15.17
C CYS A 31 8.38 15.65 16.27
N ILE A 32 8.38 15.23 17.54
CA ILE A 32 8.95 16.01 18.65
C ILE A 32 10.43 16.33 18.40
N ARG A 33 11.22 15.33 18.00
CA ARG A 33 12.66 15.49 17.74
C ARG A 33 12.99 16.35 16.54
N LEU A 34 12.17 16.29 15.49
CA LEU A 34 12.34 17.07 14.26
C LEU A 34 11.78 18.50 14.37
N ARG A 35 11.00 18.80 15.41
CA ARG A 35 10.48 20.15 15.62
C ARG A 35 11.64 21.14 15.74
N PRO A 36 11.58 22.28 15.03
CA PRO A 36 12.53 23.36 15.24
C PRO A 36 12.55 23.79 16.70
N ASP A 37 13.72 23.84 17.28
CA ASP A 37 13.86 24.19 18.69
C ASP A 37 13.73 25.72 18.89
N VAL A 38 13.28 26.11 20.07
CA VAL A 38 13.30 27.51 20.49
C VAL A 38 14.76 27.85 20.79
N SER A 39 15.27 28.91 20.18
CA SER A 39 16.70 29.25 20.24
C SER A 39 17.15 29.71 21.64
N GLU A 40 16.22 30.14 22.48
CA GLU A 40 16.54 30.68 23.80
C GLU A 40 15.89 29.86 24.92
N PRO A 41 16.64 29.60 26.02
CA PRO A 41 16.07 28.94 27.19
C PRO A 41 14.98 29.81 27.82
N ASP A 42 14.05 29.16 28.51
CA ASP A 42 13.02 29.90 29.26
C ASP A 42 13.66 30.70 30.41
N SER A 43 13.82 32.00 30.18
CA SER A 43 14.47 32.92 31.15
C SER A 43 13.73 33.07 32.49
N ARG A 44 12.50 32.56 32.58
CA ARG A 44 11.66 32.60 33.81
C ARG A 44 12.00 31.50 34.79
N ILE A 45 12.84 30.52 34.37
CA ILE A 45 13.17 29.34 35.17
C ILE A 45 14.67 29.24 35.36
N ALA A 46 15.08 28.89 36.58
CA ALA A 46 16.46 28.56 36.93
C ALA A 46 16.50 27.26 37.74
N LEU A 47 17.56 26.49 37.56
CA LEU A 47 17.80 25.24 38.27
C LEU A 47 18.95 25.39 39.25
N VAL A 48 18.80 24.82 40.43
CA VAL A 48 19.90 24.56 41.37
C VAL A 48 20.01 23.03 41.48
N ILE A 49 21.04 22.48 40.86
CA ILE A 49 21.21 21.05 40.76
C ILE A 49 22.26 20.54 41.72
N VAL A 50 21.96 19.44 42.42
CA VAL A 50 22.92 18.70 43.21
C VAL A 50 23.60 17.67 42.30
N VAL A 51 24.89 17.88 42.03
CA VAL A 51 25.69 16.98 41.20
C VAL A 51 26.56 16.05 42.06
N GLU A 52 27.18 15.04 41.42
CA GLU A 52 28.04 14.09 42.13
C GLU A 52 29.15 14.76 42.98
N ASP A 53 29.73 15.85 42.47
CA ASP A 53 30.76 16.58 43.23
C ASP A 53 30.21 17.29 44.46
N ASP A 54 28.98 17.75 44.42
CA ASP A 54 28.30 18.30 45.60
C ASP A 54 28.09 17.22 46.66
N ILE A 55 27.62 16.01 46.24
CA ILE A 55 27.43 14.87 47.14
C ILE A 55 28.76 14.47 47.80
N ARG A 56 29.84 14.41 47.03
CA ARG A 56 31.18 14.09 47.52
C ARG A 56 31.68 15.13 48.52
N ARG A 57 31.47 16.43 48.24
CA ARG A 57 31.86 17.53 49.14
C ARG A 57 31.08 17.51 50.44
N GLN A 58 29.78 17.16 50.37
CA GLN A 58 28.94 17.03 51.56
C GLN A 58 29.18 15.69 52.31
N GLY A 59 29.87 14.73 51.66
CA GLY A 59 30.23 13.45 52.22
C GLY A 59 29.07 12.47 52.42
N ARG A 60 27.87 12.81 51.94
CA ARG A 60 26.65 12.01 52.12
C ARG A 60 25.51 12.39 51.20
N TRP A 61 24.65 11.41 50.95
CA TRP A 61 23.29 11.60 50.40
C TRP A 61 22.30 10.83 51.30
N PRO A 62 21.10 11.32 51.60
CA PRO A 62 20.58 12.65 51.28
C PRO A 62 21.34 13.79 52.02
N LEU A 63 21.26 15.00 51.44
CA LEU A 63 21.80 16.23 52.08
C LEU A 63 21.21 16.42 53.46
N THR A 64 21.97 17.02 54.40
CA THR A 64 21.42 17.36 55.72
C THR A 64 20.38 18.46 55.62
N ASP A 65 19.47 18.51 56.61
CA ASP A 65 18.46 19.54 56.70
C ASP A 65 19.09 20.94 56.87
N ASP A 66 20.28 21.04 57.48
CA ASP A 66 21.01 22.29 57.61
C ASP A 66 21.54 22.82 56.26
N VAL A 67 22.09 21.97 55.42
CA VAL A 67 22.55 22.33 54.06
C VAL A 67 21.37 22.78 53.20
N LEU A 68 20.26 22.06 53.26
CA LEU A 68 19.04 22.44 52.53
C LEU A 68 18.46 23.76 53.07
N ALA A 69 18.42 23.95 54.39
CA ALA A 69 17.99 25.17 55.01
C ALA A 69 18.84 26.36 54.55
N GLN A 70 20.16 26.23 54.58
CA GLN A 70 21.07 27.26 54.10
C GLN A 70 20.81 27.64 52.63
N ALA A 71 20.65 26.63 51.77
CA ALA A 71 20.33 26.83 50.35
C ALA A 71 19.02 27.60 50.16
N LEU A 72 17.96 27.21 50.87
CA LEU A 72 16.65 27.87 50.83
C LEU A 72 16.67 29.29 51.39
N GLU A 73 17.47 29.57 52.42
CA GLU A 73 17.69 30.92 52.94
C GLU A 73 18.33 31.85 51.89
N ILE A 74 19.42 31.38 51.24
CA ILE A 74 20.11 32.15 50.19
C ILE A 74 19.16 32.45 49.04
N LEU A 75 18.42 31.43 48.56
CA LEU A 75 17.43 31.59 47.49
C LEU A 75 16.32 32.57 47.90
N SER A 76 15.79 32.46 49.12
CA SER A 76 14.71 33.33 49.61
C SER A 76 15.12 34.81 49.65
N HIS A 77 16.37 35.11 49.98
CA HIS A 77 16.91 36.47 49.99
C HIS A 77 17.05 37.07 48.57
N SER A 78 17.11 36.21 47.53
CA SER A 78 17.16 36.66 46.13
C SER A 78 15.78 36.92 45.51
N HIS A 79 14.71 36.82 46.27
CA HIS A 79 13.33 37.12 45.92
C HIS A 79 12.81 36.38 44.65
N PRO A 80 12.91 35.05 44.55
CA PRO A 80 12.25 34.31 43.51
C PRO A 80 10.72 34.35 43.66
N ARG A 81 9.97 34.09 42.57
CA ARG A 81 8.51 34.00 42.64
C ARG A 81 8.05 32.67 43.24
N ALA A 82 8.80 31.59 42.95
CA ALA A 82 8.59 30.27 43.55
C ALA A 82 9.92 29.55 43.73
N ILE A 83 10.03 28.71 44.76
CA ILE A 83 11.14 27.81 45.01
C ILE A 83 10.54 26.39 45.06
N GLY A 84 10.90 25.52 44.16
CA GLY A 84 10.52 24.10 44.18
C GLY A 84 11.64 23.24 44.73
N VAL A 85 11.34 22.40 45.70
CA VAL A 85 12.30 21.45 46.28
C VAL A 85 11.91 20.03 45.87
N ASP A 86 12.60 19.49 44.85
CA ASP A 86 12.42 18.14 44.37
C ASP A 86 13.34 17.17 45.09
N ILE A 87 13.24 17.16 46.39
CA ILE A 87 13.97 16.29 47.32
C ILE A 87 13.02 15.93 48.47
N TYR A 88 12.71 14.64 48.63
CA TYR A 88 11.83 14.18 49.69
C TYR A 88 12.38 14.50 51.10
N ARG A 89 11.51 14.94 52.02
CA ARG A 89 11.80 15.30 53.40
C ARG A 89 10.69 14.85 54.35
N ASP A 90 10.21 13.66 54.17
CA ASP A 90 9.27 12.99 55.07
C ASP A 90 9.94 12.61 56.41
N ILE A 91 11.24 12.29 56.35
CA ILE A 91 12.07 11.92 57.51
C ILE A 91 13.17 12.97 57.70
N PRO A 92 13.41 13.47 58.94
CA PRO A 92 14.51 14.37 59.26
C PRO A 92 15.89 13.79 58.89
N VAL A 93 16.76 14.64 58.32
CA VAL A 93 18.15 14.31 58.01
C VAL A 93 19.07 15.25 58.80
N PRO A 94 19.39 14.94 60.03
CA PRO A 94 20.14 15.84 60.93
C PRO A 94 21.57 16.09 60.41
N PRO A 95 22.17 17.28 60.80
CA PRO A 95 21.60 18.33 61.63
C PRO A 95 20.72 19.30 60.87
N GLY A 96 20.00 20.22 61.60
CA GLY A 96 19.34 21.36 61.03
C GLY A 96 17.82 21.25 60.86
N HIS A 97 17.17 20.21 61.37
CA HIS A 97 15.74 19.96 61.19
C HIS A 97 14.83 21.12 61.61
N GLU A 98 15.05 21.69 62.82
CA GLU A 98 14.26 22.83 63.30
C GLU A 98 14.43 24.08 62.43
N ARG A 99 15.65 24.31 61.95
CA ARG A 99 15.96 25.42 61.04
C ARG A 99 15.23 25.27 59.71
N LEU A 100 15.27 24.05 59.13
CA LEU A 100 14.56 23.77 57.89
C LEU A 100 13.05 23.96 58.07
N ASN A 101 12.45 23.42 59.11
CA ASN A 101 11.03 23.58 59.40
C ASN A 101 10.62 25.04 59.55
N ALA A 102 11.44 25.85 60.24
CA ALA A 102 11.18 27.28 60.40
C ALA A 102 11.19 28.04 59.07
N ILE A 103 12.11 27.69 58.14
CA ILE A 103 12.19 28.30 56.81
C ILE A 103 10.99 27.91 55.97
N LEU A 104 10.65 26.61 55.92
CA LEU A 104 9.51 26.07 55.17
C LEU A 104 8.20 26.73 55.63
N THR A 105 7.98 26.87 56.93
CA THR A 105 6.76 27.47 57.48
C THR A 105 6.70 28.97 57.21
N LYS A 106 7.85 29.67 57.27
CA LYS A 106 7.91 31.14 57.14
C LYS A 106 7.75 31.61 55.69
N ASN A 107 8.16 30.80 54.69
CA ASN A 107 8.16 31.21 53.29
C ASN A 107 7.15 30.41 52.47
N PRO A 108 5.94 30.93 52.20
CA PRO A 108 4.91 30.25 51.44
C PRO A 108 5.24 30.06 49.97
N ARG A 109 6.34 30.64 49.45
CA ARG A 109 6.80 30.46 48.08
C ARG A 109 7.62 29.18 47.90
N ILE A 110 7.91 28.43 48.94
CA ILE A 110 8.62 27.15 48.90
C ILE A 110 7.60 26.05 48.74
N ILE A 111 7.70 25.31 47.63
CA ILE A 111 6.90 24.12 47.34
C ILE A 111 7.78 22.90 47.49
N VAL A 112 7.29 21.90 48.24
CA VAL A 112 7.99 20.63 48.44
C VAL A 112 7.28 19.48 47.70
N THR A 113 8.04 18.48 47.36
CA THR A 113 7.50 17.26 46.70
C THR A 113 6.94 16.26 47.71
N THR A 114 5.89 15.59 47.29
CA THR A 114 5.37 14.36 47.88
C THR A 114 5.20 13.32 46.77
N LYS A 115 5.22 12.05 47.08
CA LYS A 115 4.89 11.01 46.13
C LYS A 115 3.52 10.42 46.46
N PHE A 116 2.62 10.53 45.51
CA PHE A 116 1.37 9.81 45.58
C PHE A 116 1.59 8.38 45.05
N ALA A 117 1.04 7.39 45.71
CA ALA A 117 1.05 6.03 45.23
C ALA A 117 -0.29 5.35 45.54
N ALA A 118 -0.78 4.54 44.60
CA ALA A 118 -1.99 3.73 44.78
C ALA A 118 -1.85 2.76 45.96
N ASP A 119 -0.63 2.26 46.22
CA ASP A 119 -0.27 1.51 47.42
C ASP A 119 0.28 2.49 48.46
N PRO A 120 -0.40 2.66 49.62
CA PRO A 120 0.06 3.54 50.67
C PRO A 120 1.48 3.25 51.19
N ALA A 121 1.97 2.04 51.06
CA ALA A 121 3.33 1.66 51.44
C ALA A 121 4.42 2.23 50.51
N SER A 122 4.05 2.60 49.30
CA SER A 122 4.93 3.23 48.30
C SER A 122 4.82 4.76 48.26
N ALA A 123 3.86 5.34 48.98
CA ALA A 123 3.67 6.78 49.08
C ALA A 123 4.75 7.41 49.96
N ILE A 124 5.20 8.62 49.62
CA ILE A 124 6.14 9.38 50.43
C ILE A 124 5.40 10.65 50.87
N PRO A 125 5.06 10.78 52.15
CA PRO A 125 4.35 11.95 52.67
C PRO A 125 5.22 13.21 52.62
N PRO A 126 4.60 14.41 52.64
CA PRO A 126 5.33 15.65 52.75
C PRO A 126 5.94 15.83 54.15
N PRO A 127 6.87 16.78 54.32
CA PRO A 127 7.33 17.17 55.66
C PRO A 127 6.14 17.44 56.60
N PRO A 128 6.14 16.90 57.82
CA PRO A 128 4.99 17.00 58.74
C PRO A 128 4.51 18.44 58.99
N VAL A 129 5.42 19.40 58.95
CA VAL A 129 5.15 20.84 59.20
C VAL A 129 4.35 21.47 58.05
N LEU A 130 4.36 20.88 56.85
CA LEU A 130 3.64 21.38 55.65
C LEU A 130 2.41 20.55 55.31
N LYS A 131 2.10 19.50 56.05
CA LYS A 131 0.96 18.65 55.80
C LYS A 131 -0.35 19.43 55.76
N GLY A 132 -1.13 19.30 54.68
CA GLY A 132 -2.40 20.02 54.50
C GLY A 132 -2.25 21.47 54.07
N THR A 133 -1.05 21.94 53.70
CA THR A 133 -0.81 23.28 53.16
C THR A 133 -0.72 23.29 51.65
N GLU A 134 -0.87 24.44 51.03
CA GLU A 134 -0.67 24.64 49.59
C GLU A 134 0.80 24.53 49.12
N GLN A 135 1.73 24.40 50.04
CA GLN A 135 3.17 24.26 49.77
C GLN A 135 3.58 22.83 49.38
N VAL A 136 2.61 21.93 49.24
CA VAL A 136 2.85 20.54 48.88
C VAL A 136 2.34 20.27 47.48
N GLY A 137 3.15 19.60 46.64
CA GLY A 137 2.77 19.13 45.33
C GLY A 137 3.32 17.73 45.07
N PHE A 138 2.53 16.87 44.41
CA PHE A 138 3.03 15.54 44.01
C PHE A 138 3.94 15.65 42.79
N ASN A 139 4.98 14.82 42.72
CA ASN A 139 5.92 14.80 41.59
C ASN A 139 5.76 13.58 40.68
N ASP A 140 4.68 12.84 40.83
CA ASP A 140 4.38 11.68 39.96
C ASP A 140 4.13 12.16 38.53
N VAL A 141 4.69 11.43 37.58
CA VAL A 141 4.48 11.61 36.15
C VAL A 141 4.07 10.28 35.49
N PRO A 142 3.12 10.29 34.56
CA PRO A 142 2.76 9.09 33.81
C PRO A 142 3.92 8.62 32.94
N ILE A 143 4.30 7.36 33.08
CA ILE A 143 5.33 6.71 32.27
C ILE A 143 4.60 5.73 31.35
N ASP A 144 4.81 5.85 30.06
CA ASP A 144 4.20 4.94 29.09
C ASP A 144 4.83 3.53 29.17
N PRO A 145 4.17 2.48 28.68
CA PRO A 145 4.67 1.11 28.76
C PRO A 145 6.06 0.91 28.15
N ASP A 146 6.49 1.78 27.24
CA ASP A 146 7.82 1.79 26.63
C ASP A 146 8.87 2.53 27.44
N GLY A 147 8.52 3.00 28.65
CA GLY A 147 9.41 3.71 29.57
C GLY A 147 9.59 5.20 29.26
N ILE A 148 8.86 5.74 28.31
CA ILE A 148 8.97 7.15 27.88
C ILE A 148 7.91 8.00 28.59
N VAL A 149 8.30 9.15 29.08
CA VAL A 149 7.38 10.17 29.60
C VAL A 149 6.95 11.08 28.46
N ARG A 150 5.66 11.02 28.09
CA ARG A 150 5.04 11.90 27.07
C ARG A 150 3.91 12.74 27.64
N ARG A 151 3.48 12.41 28.84
CA ARG A 151 2.35 13.04 29.53
C ARG A 151 2.76 13.62 30.85
N GLY A 152 2.13 14.72 31.25
CA GLY A 152 2.26 15.30 32.60
C GLY A 152 0.92 15.19 33.33
N LEU A 153 0.98 14.90 34.62
CA LEU A 153 -0.16 14.88 35.53
C LEU A 153 -0.24 16.18 36.29
N LEU A 154 -1.38 16.88 36.23
CA LEU A 154 -1.60 18.19 36.80
C LEU A 154 -2.31 18.13 38.15
N LEU A 155 -3.44 17.46 38.12
CA LEU A 155 -4.35 17.31 39.25
C LEU A 155 -4.71 15.86 39.43
N MET A 156 -4.90 15.46 40.67
CA MET A 156 -5.40 14.14 41.04
C MET A 156 -6.43 14.33 42.17
N ASP A 157 -7.49 13.52 42.12
CA ASP A 157 -8.48 13.47 43.20
C ASP A 157 -8.22 12.17 44.00
N ASP A 158 -7.97 12.30 45.29
CA ASP A 158 -7.80 11.17 46.20
C ASP A 158 -9.12 10.73 46.85
N GLY A 159 -10.26 11.31 46.44
CA GLY A 159 -11.59 11.10 46.99
C GLY A 159 -11.89 11.95 48.22
N LYS A 160 -10.94 12.78 48.68
CA LYS A 160 -11.10 13.72 49.80
C LYS A 160 -10.78 15.15 49.39
N GLU A 161 -9.74 15.32 48.61
CA GLU A 161 -9.28 16.62 48.14
C GLU A 161 -8.62 16.52 46.76
N THR A 162 -8.60 17.63 46.02
CA THR A 162 -7.87 17.75 44.77
C THR A 162 -6.42 18.07 45.06
N LEU A 163 -5.55 17.13 44.73
CA LEU A 163 -4.10 17.27 44.84
C LEU A 163 -3.53 17.96 43.60
N TYR A 164 -2.58 18.85 43.78
CA TYR A 164 -1.90 19.57 42.71
C TYR A 164 -0.50 19.02 42.48
N SER A 165 -0.07 18.94 41.23
CA SER A 165 1.30 18.54 40.95
C SER A 165 2.30 19.63 41.38
N PHE A 166 3.50 19.17 41.68
CA PHE A 166 4.64 20.01 42.03
C PHE A 166 4.93 21.10 41.00
N SER A 167 4.88 20.73 39.72
CA SER A 167 5.08 21.66 38.60
C SER A 167 3.95 22.68 38.49
N LEU A 168 2.70 22.26 38.66
CA LEU A 168 1.55 23.16 38.58
C LEU A 168 1.56 24.17 39.75
N ARG A 169 1.84 23.75 40.99
CA ARG A 169 1.95 24.65 42.16
C ARG A 169 2.95 25.78 41.91
N GLN A 170 4.12 25.47 41.36
CA GLN A 170 5.14 26.47 41.05
C GLN A 170 4.69 27.42 39.93
N ALA A 171 4.09 26.88 38.86
CA ALA A 171 3.55 27.70 37.78
C ALA A 171 2.46 28.65 38.29
N LEU A 172 1.57 28.19 39.20
CA LEU A 172 0.52 29.03 39.81
C LEU A 172 1.08 30.16 40.66
N LEU A 173 2.13 29.91 41.47
CA LEU A 173 2.80 30.96 42.23
C LEU A 173 3.42 32.03 41.30
N TYR A 174 4.03 31.62 40.21
CA TYR A 174 4.55 32.55 39.22
C TYR A 174 3.43 33.37 38.58
N LEU A 175 2.36 32.71 38.14
CA LEU A 175 1.23 33.32 37.43
C LEU A 175 0.40 34.23 38.34
N GLN A 176 0.31 33.93 39.65
CA GLN A 176 -0.34 34.78 40.63
C GLN A 176 0.27 36.19 40.69
N ALA A 177 1.61 36.28 40.55
CA ALA A 177 2.31 37.57 40.48
C ALA A 177 2.00 38.34 39.17
N GLU A 178 1.52 37.67 38.13
CA GLU A 178 1.01 38.25 36.88
C GLU A 178 -0.52 38.50 36.93
N GLY A 179 -1.18 38.26 38.07
CA GLY A 179 -2.62 38.43 38.24
C GLY A 179 -3.46 37.31 37.56
N ILE A 180 -2.83 36.16 37.23
CA ILE A 180 -3.49 35.04 36.59
C ILE A 180 -3.75 33.94 37.62
N ALA A 181 -5.01 33.56 37.76
CA ALA A 181 -5.47 32.44 38.59
C ALA A 181 -6.23 31.40 37.74
N PRO A 182 -6.32 30.17 38.21
CA PRO A 182 -7.16 29.15 37.57
C PRO A 182 -8.62 29.61 37.51
N GLN A 183 -9.24 29.42 36.34
CA GLN A 183 -10.64 29.74 36.10
C GLN A 183 -11.32 28.58 35.37
N PRO A 184 -12.64 28.40 35.49
CA PRO A 184 -13.40 27.50 34.65
C PRO A 184 -13.27 27.90 33.17
N GLY A 185 -13.25 26.90 32.29
CA GLY A 185 -13.22 27.13 30.84
C GLY A 185 -14.50 27.81 30.35
N PRO A 186 -14.42 28.72 29.38
CA PRO A 186 -15.57 29.51 28.92
C PRO A 186 -16.66 28.69 28.22
N SER A 187 -16.28 27.60 27.56
CA SER A 187 -17.22 26.72 26.85
C SER A 187 -17.58 25.47 27.65
N ASN A 188 -16.72 25.04 28.57
CA ASN A 188 -16.95 23.91 29.46
C ASN A 188 -16.32 24.24 30.83
N PRO A 189 -17.15 24.42 31.87
CA PRO A 189 -16.69 24.78 33.24
C PRO A 189 -15.82 23.68 33.90
N GLU A 190 -15.87 22.45 33.46
CA GLU A 190 -15.03 21.35 33.96
C GLU A 190 -13.57 21.48 33.53
N LEU A 191 -13.31 22.24 32.47
CA LEU A 191 -11.96 22.47 31.98
C LEU A 191 -11.28 23.60 32.75
N MET A 192 -10.01 23.40 33.06
CA MET A 192 -9.19 24.42 33.69
C MET A 192 -8.67 25.42 32.64
N ARG A 193 -8.93 26.71 32.88
CA ARG A 193 -8.33 27.82 32.13
C ARG A 193 -7.26 28.52 32.96
N LEU A 194 -6.07 28.71 32.37
CA LEU A 194 -4.99 29.54 32.90
C LEU A 194 -4.65 30.62 31.87
N GLY A 195 -4.90 31.88 32.24
CA GLY A 195 -4.66 33.01 31.34
C GLY A 195 -5.36 32.88 30.00
N GLN A 196 -4.60 32.72 28.91
CA GLN A 196 -5.12 32.64 27.55
C GLN A 196 -5.51 31.24 27.14
N THR A 197 -5.08 30.18 27.84
CA THR A 197 -5.25 28.78 27.41
C THR A 197 -6.24 28.02 28.29
N THR A 198 -7.21 27.36 27.68
CA THR A 198 -8.04 26.33 28.32
C THR A 198 -7.41 24.97 28.07
N PHE A 199 -7.09 24.27 29.15
CA PHE A 199 -6.49 22.94 29.08
C PHE A 199 -7.56 21.88 28.89
N ARG A 200 -7.34 20.97 27.95
CA ARG A 200 -8.16 19.76 27.75
C ARG A 200 -7.45 18.59 28.41
N PRO A 201 -8.10 17.82 29.28
CA PRO A 201 -7.52 16.60 29.82
C PRO A 201 -7.27 15.58 28.72
N PHE A 202 -6.22 14.80 28.88
CA PHE A 202 -5.92 13.65 28.04
C PHE A 202 -6.99 12.57 28.21
N GLU A 203 -7.44 12.01 27.11
CA GLU A 203 -8.34 10.87 27.07
C GLU A 203 -7.57 9.61 26.67
N GLY A 204 -7.96 8.43 27.19
CA GLY A 204 -7.20 7.18 27.03
C GLY A 204 -7.02 6.69 25.59
N ASN A 205 -7.75 7.28 24.63
CA ASN A 205 -7.64 6.98 23.19
C ASN A 205 -7.07 8.15 22.37
N ASP A 206 -6.55 9.19 23.02
CA ASP A 206 -5.98 10.34 22.32
C ASP A 206 -4.76 9.94 21.45
N GLY A 207 -4.75 10.36 20.20
CA GLY A 207 -3.65 10.09 19.26
C GLY A 207 -3.41 8.61 19.03
N ALA A 208 -2.24 8.09 19.39
CA ALA A 208 -1.91 6.67 19.22
C ALA A 208 -2.44 5.75 20.32
N TYR A 209 -2.76 6.33 21.48
CA TYR A 209 -3.09 5.55 22.66
C TYR A 209 -4.38 4.73 22.51
N VAL A 210 -4.42 3.57 23.17
CA VAL A 210 -5.58 2.68 23.21
C VAL A 210 -5.83 2.24 24.65
N GLY A 211 -6.87 2.79 25.27
CA GLY A 211 -7.22 2.46 26.65
C GLY A 211 -6.12 2.81 27.67
N ALA A 212 -5.29 3.83 27.37
CA ALA A 212 -4.27 4.29 28.29
C ALA A 212 -4.91 4.85 29.57
N ASP A 213 -4.21 4.67 30.70
CA ASP A 213 -4.65 5.25 31.95
C ASP A 213 -4.71 6.79 31.82
N ALA A 214 -5.93 7.33 31.88
CA ALA A 214 -6.23 8.75 31.83
C ALA A 214 -6.71 9.27 33.22
N GLY A 215 -6.42 8.56 34.30
CA GLY A 215 -6.77 8.96 35.66
C GLY A 215 -6.13 10.30 36.04
N GLY A 216 -6.91 11.14 36.71
CA GLY A 216 -6.50 12.53 37.02
C GLY A 216 -6.56 13.44 35.80
N TYR A 217 -6.04 14.65 35.95
CA TYR A 217 -5.98 15.65 34.89
C TYR A 217 -4.61 15.59 34.21
N GLN A 218 -4.49 14.84 33.14
CA GLN A 218 -3.25 14.66 32.37
C GLN A 218 -3.24 15.55 31.13
N LEU A 219 -2.05 15.82 30.59
CA LEU A 219 -1.88 16.49 29.31
C LEU A 219 -0.65 15.95 28.55
N LEU A 220 -0.66 16.07 27.23
CA LEU A 220 0.50 15.78 26.40
C LEU A 220 1.57 16.88 26.58
N LEU A 221 2.81 16.45 26.81
CA LEU A 221 3.94 17.36 26.94
C LEU A 221 4.46 17.77 25.56
N ASP A 222 4.68 19.06 25.37
CA ASP A 222 5.09 19.60 24.08
C ASP A 222 6.61 19.62 23.86
N PHE A 223 7.39 19.49 24.92
CA PHE A 223 8.86 19.54 24.95
C PHE A 223 9.49 20.68 24.13
N LYS A 224 8.80 21.79 23.94
CA LYS A 224 9.35 22.99 23.30
C LYS A 224 10.47 23.59 24.13
N GLY A 225 11.62 23.90 23.50
CA GLY A 225 12.79 24.45 24.20
C GLY A 225 13.59 23.39 24.97
N PHE A 226 13.32 22.12 24.77
CA PHE A 226 14.03 21.05 25.47
C PHE A 226 15.55 21.05 25.23
N ARG A 227 15.98 21.39 24.01
CA ARG A 227 17.41 21.44 23.66
C ARG A 227 18.12 22.72 24.11
N ALA A 228 17.36 23.78 24.43
CA ALA A 228 17.94 24.97 24.99
C ALA A 228 18.20 24.73 26.51
N PRO A 229 19.46 24.66 26.96
CA PRO A 229 19.75 24.33 28.34
C PRO A 229 19.18 25.39 29.24
N LEU A 230 18.32 25.00 30.17
CA LEU A 230 17.84 25.90 31.21
C LEU A 230 19.03 26.42 32.02
N GLN A 231 18.94 27.66 32.47
CA GLN A 231 19.98 28.24 33.32
C GLN A 231 20.12 27.40 34.59
N SER A 232 21.26 26.76 34.77
CA SER A 232 21.51 25.84 35.89
C SER A 232 22.76 26.21 36.65
N PHE A 233 22.70 26.05 37.96
CA PHE A 233 23.77 26.28 38.91
C PHE A 233 23.95 25.05 39.78
N THR A 234 25.14 24.80 40.28
CA THR A 234 25.37 23.71 41.25
C THR A 234 25.03 24.19 42.67
N LEU A 235 24.76 23.21 43.56
CA LEU A 235 24.56 23.53 44.99
C LEU A 235 25.80 24.24 45.57
N THR A 236 26.99 23.82 45.20
CA THR A 236 28.25 24.46 45.65
C THR A 236 28.30 25.95 45.25
N GLN A 237 27.96 26.29 43.98
CA GLN A 237 27.90 27.67 43.52
C GLN A 237 26.87 28.51 44.30
N LEU A 238 25.75 27.93 44.69
CA LEU A 238 24.76 28.58 45.51
C LEU A 238 25.32 28.89 46.93
N LEU A 239 25.88 27.87 47.55
CA LEU A 239 26.40 27.98 48.93
C LEU A 239 27.62 28.90 49.02
N SER A 240 28.45 28.98 47.98
CA SER A 240 29.60 29.89 47.91
C SER A 240 29.23 31.35 47.54
N GLY A 241 27.95 31.59 47.23
CA GLY A 241 27.49 32.94 46.85
C GLY A 241 27.92 33.39 45.45
N GLU A 242 28.30 32.48 44.59
CA GLU A 242 28.72 32.77 43.22
C GLU A 242 27.56 33.10 42.27
N ILE A 243 26.31 32.80 42.67
CA ILE A 243 25.12 33.04 41.84
C ILE A 243 24.69 34.51 41.98
N PRO A 244 24.66 35.29 40.89
CA PRO A 244 24.16 36.63 40.93
C PRO A 244 22.66 36.67 41.34
N PRO A 245 22.23 37.53 42.25
CA PRO A 245 20.81 37.64 42.64
C PRO A 245 19.87 37.87 41.46
N ALA A 246 20.31 38.57 40.43
CA ALA A 246 19.55 38.79 39.20
C ALA A 246 19.23 37.48 38.43
N ALA A 247 20.02 36.42 38.61
CA ALA A 247 19.77 35.11 38.00
C ALA A 247 18.64 34.31 38.69
N ILE A 248 18.24 34.72 39.87
CA ILE A 248 17.22 34.10 40.73
C ILE A 248 15.96 34.95 40.84
N LYS A 249 16.14 36.27 40.88
CA LYS A 249 15.06 37.24 41.12
C LYS A 249 13.94 37.08 40.10
N ASP A 250 12.69 37.12 40.57
CA ASP A 250 11.45 37.04 39.79
C ASP A 250 11.28 35.75 38.95
N ARG A 251 12.03 34.69 39.26
CA ARG A 251 11.98 33.39 38.54
C ARG A 251 11.36 32.29 39.40
N VAL A 252 11.00 31.22 38.73
CA VAL A 252 10.78 29.91 39.36
C VAL A 252 12.14 29.22 39.48
N VAL A 253 12.53 28.84 40.68
CA VAL A 253 13.79 28.16 40.97
C VAL A 253 13.49 26.75 41.44
N LEU A 254 13.97 25.74 40.70
CA LEU A 254 13.82 24.34 41.12
C LEU A 254 15.15 23.86 41.69
N VAL A 255 15.09 23.26 42.87
CA VAL A 255 16.22 22.59 43.55
C VAL A 255 16.00 21.10 43.46
N GLY A 256 16.92 20.35 42.85
CA GLY A 256 16.81 18.91 42.71
C GLY A 256 18.13 18.27 42.35
N VAL A 257 18.09 17.00 42.00
CA VAL A 257 19.28 16.17 41.82
C VAL A 257 19.54 15.90 40.34
N ASN A 258 20.82 15.96 39.99
CA ASN A 258 21.32 15.45 38.70
C ASN A 258 22.62 14.67 38.95
N ALA A 259 22.50 13.56 39.68
CA ALA A 259 23.60 12.69 40.03
C ALA A 259 23.26 11.23 39.71
N GLU A 260 24.15 10.52 39.04
CA GLU A 260 23.93 9.12 38.64
C GLU A 260 23.74 8.18 39.82
N SER A 261 24.36 8.50 40.97
CA SER A 261 24.24 7.72 42.20
C SER A 261 22.83 7.74 42.80
N VAL A 262 22.02 8.75 42.47
CA VAL A 262 20.64 8.88 42.98
C VAL A 262 19.61 8.25 42.06
N LYS A 263 19.91 8.08 40.78
CA LYS A 263 19.08 7.41 39.73
C LYS A 263 17.70 8.04 39.51
N ASP A 264 17.59 9.35 39.67
CA ASP A 264 16.36 10.10 39.41
C ASP A 264 16.36 10.61 37.96
N PHE A 265 16.18 9.69 36.99
CA PHE A 265 16.24 9.97 35.57
C PHE A 265 15.02 9.43 34.82
N PHE A 266 14.56 10.22 33.86
CA PHE A 266 13.42 9.91 32.99
C PHE A 266 13.81 9.90 31.51
N TYR A 267 13.25 8.95 30.77
CA TYR A 267 13.36 8.93 29.32
C TYR A 267 12.21 9.75 28.72
N THR A 268 12.52 10.55 27.72
CA THR A 268 11.58 11.42 27.00
C THR A 268 11.63 11.10 25.49
N PRO A 269 10.73 11.65 24.65
CA PRO A 269 10.86 11.54 23.19
C PRO A 269 12.25 11.92 22.66
N HIS A 270 12.94 12.85 23.28
CA HIS A 270 14.31 13.24 22.93
C HIS A 270 15.37 12.20 23.32
N SER A 271 15.08 11.33 24.27
CA SER A 271 15.98 10.25 24.69
C SER A 271 15.99 9.08 23.71
N ARG A 272 15.02 8.99 22.77
CA ARG A 272 15.05 8.03 21.65
C ARG A 272 16.00 8.52 20.56
N GLY A 273 17.09 7.83 20.33
CA GLY A 273 18.05 8.14 19.26
C GLY A 273 19.48 7.75 19.63
N LEU A 274 20.41 7.86 18.67
CA LEU A 274 21.80 7.40 18.82
C LEU A 274 22.61 8.12 19.93
N GLN A 275 22.14 9.25 20.45
CA GLN A 275 22.78 10.04 21.50
C GLN A 275 21.82 10.48 22.60
N GLY A 276 20.61 9.90 22.65
CA GLY A 276 19.58 10.32 23.58
C GLY A 276 19.91 9.90 25.02
N GLN A 277 20.15 10.89 25.90
CA GLN A 277 20.34 10.67 27.31
C GLN A 277 19.04 10.92 28.07
N PRO A 278 18.81 10.22 29.19
CA PRO A 278 17.70 10.54 30.07
C PRO A 278 17.93 11.91 30.72
N ILE A 279 16.85 12.52 31.15
CA ILE A 279 16.92 13.80 31.89
C ILE A 279 16.63 13.57 33.37
N SER A 280 17.16 14.42 34.24
CA SER A 280 16.85 14.39 35.67
C SER A 280 15.40 14.80 35.94
N GLY A 281 14.80 14.28 37.03
CA GLY A 281 13.44 14.62 37.46
C GLY A 281 13.21 16.11 37.59
N VAL A 282 14.14 16.82 38.21
CA VAL A 282 14.06 18.30 38.35
C VAL A 282 14.02 19.03 36.99
N ALA A 283 14.77 18.52 35.98
CA ALA A 283 14.74 19.10 34.64
C ALA A 283 13.43 18.79 33.91
N LEU A 284 12.85 17.61 34.12
CA LEU A 284 11.53 17.25 33.60
C LEU A 284 10.45 18.18 34.19
N HIS A 285 10.44 18.36 35.50
CA HIS A 285 9.51 19.27 36.16
C HIS A 285 9.66 20.71 35.68
N ALA A 286 10.88 21.19 35.46
CA ALA A 286 11.14 22.51 34.89
C ALA A 286 10.55 22.67 33.49
N GLN A 287 10.64 21.64 32.64
CA GLN A 287 10.00 21.63 31.30
C GLN A 287 8.47 21.70 31.40
N ILE A 288 7.87 20.99 32.36
CA ILE A 288 6.42 21.03 32.61
C ILE A 288 6.02 22.44 33.09
N VAL A 289 6.76 23.06 34.02
CA VAL A 289 6.53 24.46 34.46
C VAL A 289 6.62 25.38 33.25
N SER A 290 7.65 25.26 32.42
CA SER A 290 7.83 26.10 31.24
C SER A 290 6.65 25.98 30.27
N GLN A 291 6.12 24.77 30.03
CA GLN A 291 4.93 24.59 29.22
C GLN A 291 3.72 25.33 29.76
N PHE A 292 3.47 25.27 31.09
CA PHE A 292 2.37 26.03 31.72
C PHE A 292 2.54 27.54 31.56
N LEU A 293 3.74 28.05 31.81
CA LEU A 293 4.01 29.47 31.68
C LEU A 293 3.87 29.97 30.24
N ARG A 294 4.34 29.19 29.25
CA ARG A 294 4.17 29.53 27.85
C ARG A 294 2.70 29.49 27.43
N SER A 295 1.94 28.51 27.91
CA SER A 295 0.52 28.39 27.57
C SER A 295 -0.31 29.51 28.20
N ALA A 296 -0.08 29.81 29.47
CA ALA A 296 -0.85 30.82 30.19
C ALA A 296 -0.58 32.25 29.70
N LEU A 297 0.69 32.59 29.43
CA LEU A 297 1.14 33.94 29.08
C LEU A 297 1.15 34.19 27.57
N GLY A 298 1.54 33.19 26.79
CA GLY A 298 1.74 33.34 25.35
C GLY A 298 0.66 32.69 24.49
N GLY A 299 -0.38 32.10 25.09
CA GLY A 299 -1.46 31.42 24.33
C GLY A 299 -0.99 30.22 23.52
N SER A 300 0.17 29.60 23.88
CA SER A 300 0.64 28.38 23.21
C SER A 300 -0.38 27.26 23.36
N THR A 301 -0.88 26.77 22.26
CA THR A 301 -1.89 25.69 22.24
C THR A 301 -1.29 24.39 22.70
N GLN A 302 -2.09 23.58 23.40
CA GLN A 302 -1.79 22.17 23.64
C GLN A 302 -1.71 21.40 22.33
N ILE A 303 -1.04 20.25 22.34
CA ILE A 303 -1.13 19.28 21.24
C ILE A 303 -2.55 18.71 21.24
N ALA A 304 -3.28 19.00 20.16
CA ALA A 304 -4.63 18.50 19.94
C ALA A 304 -4.59 17.18 19.16
N THR A 305 -5.55 16.32 19.41
CA THR A 305 -5.73 15.03 18.72
C THR A 305 -7.05 15.01 17.94
N LEU A 306 -7.16 14.12 16.97
CA LEU A 306 -8.42 13.86 16.29
C LEU A 306 -9.30 12.97 17.18
N THR A 307 -10.61 13.09 17.03
CA THR A 307 -11.54 12.13 17.63
C THR A 307 -11.46 10.79 16.92
N ASP A 308 -11.77 9.69 17.60
CA ASP A 308 -11.72 8.32 17.05
C ASP A 308 -12.45 8.20 15.70
N THR A 309 -13.58 8.90 15.55
CA THR A 309 -14.38 8.90 14.30
C THR A 309 -13.63 9.58 13.14
N LEU A 310 -12.98 10.72 13.43
CA LEU A 310 -12.18 11.44 12.42
C LEU A 310 -10.92 10.68 12.05
N GLU A 311 -10.28 10.02 13.02
CA GLU A 311 -9.13 9.14 12.76
C GLU A 311 -9.52 7.96 11.87
N ALA A 312 -10.62 7.27 12.19
CA ALA A 312 -11.13 6.18 11.34
C ALA A 312 -11.42 6.67 9.91
N GLY A 313 -12.08 7.83 9.78
CA GLY A 313 -12.33 8.47 8.48
C GLY A 313 -11.04 8.79 7.73
N TRP A 314 -10.01 9.27 8.43
CA TRP A 314 -8.70 9.56 7.87
C TRP A 314 -7.99 8.30 7.34
N ILE A 315 -8.00 7.21 8.12
CA ILE A 315 -7.45 5.91 7.72
C ILE A 315 -8.17 5.37 6.48
N LEU A 316 -9.52 5.41 6.48
CA LEU A 316 -10.34 4.97 5.35
C LEU A 316 -10.10 5.80 4.09
N LEU A 317 -9.95 7.12 4.21
CA LEU A 317 -9.64 8.01 3.09
C LEU A 317 -8.35 7.59 2.39
N TRP A 318 -7.28 7.40 3.14
CA TRP A 318 -5.99 6.96 2.58
C TRP A 318 -6.07 5.56 1.97
N GLY A 319 -6.83 4.66 2.56
CA GLY A 319 -7.06 3.34 1.99
C GLY A 319 -7.84 3.35 0.68
N ILE A 320 -8.87 4.20 0.57
CA ILE A 320 -9.60 4.41 -0.69
C ILE A 320 -8.68 4.98 -1.76
N MET A 321 -7.90 6.01 -1.43
CA MET A 321 -6.90 6.60 -2.34
C MET A 321 -5.87 5.56 -2.80
N GLY A 322 -5.37 4.71 -1.89
CA GLY A 322 -4.49 3.59 -2.21
C GLY A 322 -5.14 2.58 -3.15
N GLY A 323 -6.40 2.24 -2.92
CA GLY A 323 -7.19 1.39 -3.80
C GLY A 323 -7.36 1.98 -5.21
N VAL A 324 -7.63 3.29 -5.32
CA VAL A 324 -7.67 4.01 -6.61
C VAL A 324 -6.33 3.94 -7.32
N LEU A 325 -5.24 4.18 -6.59
CA LEU A 325 -3.89 4.04 -7.14
C LEU A 325 -3.65 2.64 -7.72
N GLY A 326 -4.03 1.59 -6.99
CA GLY A 326 -3.89 0.21 -7.42
C GLY A 326 -4.68 -0.16 -8.68
N LEU A 327 -5.78 0.55 -8.98
CA LEU A 327 -6.53 0.39 -10.24
C LEU A 327 -5.81 1.00 -11.45
N TRP A 328 -5.08 2.11 -11.25
CA TRP A 328 -4.49 2.90 -12.33
C TRP A 328 -3.05 2.50 -12.64
N VAL A 329 -2.31 2.03 -11.64
CA VAL A 329 -0.88 1.77 -11.78
C VAL A 329 -0.63 0.29 -11.99
N ARG A 330 -0.30 -0.07 -13.25
CA ARG A 330 0.02 -1.46 -13.67
C ARG A 330 1.52 -1.74 -13.76
N SER A 331 2.37 -0.70 -13.72
CA SER A 331 3.82 -0.84 -13.80
C SER A 331 4.43 -0.84 -12.40
N PRO A 332 5.33 -1.81 -12.04
CA PRO A 332 5.99 -1.85 -10.73
C PRO A 332 6.77 -0.57 -10.42
N TRP A 333 7.42 0.03 -11.42
CA TRP A 333 8.18 1.26 -11.27
C TRP A 333 7.29 2.47 -10.97
N ARG A 334 6.15 2.59 -11.67
CA ARG A 334 5.16 3.63 -11.38
C ARG A 334 4.52 3.43 -10.01
N PHE A 335 4.27 2.18 -9.61
CA PHE A 335 3.76 1.85 -8.29
C PHE A 335 4.73 2.30 -7.19
N PHE A 336 6.02 2.02 -7.34
CA PHE A 336 7.05 2.45 -6.38
C PHE A 336 7.06 3.97 -6.20
N TRP A 337 7.11 4.73 -7.29
CA TRP A 337 7.15 6.19 -7.21
C TRP A 337 5.85 6.82 -6.70
N SER A 338 4.71 6.36 -7.17
CA SER A 338 3.40 6.91 -6.72
C SER A 338 3.07 6.48 -5.28
N GLY A 339 3.39 5.24 -4.91
CA GLY A 339 3.27 4.76 -3.53
C GLY A 339 4.16 5.56 -2.58
N GLY A 340 5.44 5.76 -2.96
CA GLY A 340 6.41 6.55 -2.20
C GLY A 340 6.02 8.02 -2.09
N SER A 341 5.53 8.64 -3.16
CA SER A 341 5.08 10.04 -3.11
C SER A 341 3.88 10.23 -2.17
N GLY A 342 2.94 9.29 -2.16
CA GLY A 342 1.82 9.32 -1.20
C GLY A 342 2.29 9.24 0.24
N LEU A 343 3.26 8.36 0.55
CA LEU A 343 3.86 8.29 1.89
C LEU A 343 4.56 9.60 2.29
N LEU A 344 5.28 10.23 1.36
CA LEU A 344 5.92 11.52 1.62
C LEU A 344 4.89 12.61 1.90
N ILE A 345 3.82 12.68 1.12
CA ILE A 345 2.72 13.64 1.32
C ILE A 345 2.09 13.42 2.71
N LEU A 346 1.82 12.16 3.09
CA LEU A 346 1.29 11.83 4.40
C LEU A 346 2.25 12.24 5.52
N ALA A 347 3.54 11.89 5.42
CA ALA A 347 4.55 12.21 6.43
C ALA A 347 4.75 13.72 6.59
N PHE A 348 4.88 14.46 5.49
CA PHE A 348 4.98 15.92 5.53
C PHE A 348 3.69 16.56 6.04
N GLY A 349 2.52 16.09 5.59
CA GLY A 349 1.23 16.58 6.06
C GLY A 349 1.05 16.40 7.57
N ALA A 350 1.35 15.21 8.10
CA ALA A 350 1.32 14.92 9.52
C ALA A 350 2.34 15.78 10.30
N TYR A 351 3.55 15.94 9.78
CA TYR A 351 4.58 16.78 10.40
C TYR A 351 4.19 18.27 10.45
N PHE A 352 3.66 18.84 9.35
CA PHE A 352 3.21 20.23 9.36
C PHE A 352 1.97 20.44 10.25
N ALA A 353 1.05 19.47 10.29
CA ALA A 353 -0.05 19.50 11.25
C ALA A 353 0.47 19.49 12.70
N PHE A 354 1.49 18.69 12.97
CA PHE A 354 2.14 18.63 14.28
C PHE A 354 2.81 19.97 14.67
N LEU A 355 3.45 20.64 13.72
CA LEU A 355 3.99 22.00 13.95
C LEU A 355 2.89 23.01 14.25
N ALA A 356 1.70 22.83 13.67
CA ALA A 356 0.50 23.64 13.96
C ALA A 356 -0.19 23.26 15.28
N GLY A 357 0.30 22.24 16.00
CA GLY A 357 -0.24 21.79 17.28
C GLY A 357 -1.25 20.63 17.17
N TRP A 358 -1.36 19.96 16.01
CA TRP A 358 -2.24 18.82 15.81
C TRP A 358 -1.47 17.52 15.62
N TRP A 359 -1.72 16.55 16.47
CA TRP A 359 -1.21 15.18 16.27
C TRP A 359 -2.22 14.39 15.44
N ILE A 360 -1.88 14.18 14.16
CA ILE A 360 -2.67 13.40 13.22
C ILE A 360 -1.95 12.05 12.99
N PRO A 361 -2.63 10.91 13.09
CA PRO A 361 -2.01 9.62 12.91
C PRO A 361 -1.43 9.47 11.50
N SER A 362 -0.25 8.87 11.42
CA SER A 362 0.53 8.68 10.19
C SER A 362 0.72 7.21 9.82
N VAL A 363 0.95 6.34 10.79
CA VAL A 363 1.25 4.91 10.56
C VAL A 363 0.03 4.12 10.07
N PRO A 364 -1.15 4.18 10.72
CA PRO A 364 -2.33 3.47 10.22
C PRO A 364 -2.75 3.90 8.82
N PRO A 365 -2.80 5.21 8.46
CA PRO A 365 -3.06 5.63 7.09
C PRO A 365 -2.01 5.17 6.09
N ALA A 366 -0.72 5.16 6.45
CA ALA A 366 0.35 4.65 5.60
C ALA A 366 0.18 3.16 5.29
N ALA A 367 -0.14 2.35 6.32
CA ALA A 367 -0.43 0.93 6.17
C ALA A 367 -1.67 0.70 5.29
N SER A 368 -2.72 1.50 5.48
CA SER A 368 -3.95 1.46 4.70
C SER A 368 -3.71 1.83 3.23
N TRP A 369 -2.95 2.90 2.97
CA TRP A 369 -2.54 3.35 1.65
C TRP A 369 -1.76 2.28 0.88
N LEU A 370 -0.65 1.80 1.43
CA LEU A 370 0.21 0.82 0.78
C LEU A 370 -0.47 -0.55 0.64
N GLY A 371 -1.14 -1.00 1.70
CA GLY A 371 -1.82 -2.30 1.70
C GLY A 371 -2.96 -2.35 0.69
N SER A 372 -3.81 -1.31 0.63
CA SER A 372 -4.90 -1.22 -0.33
C SER A 372 -4.38 -1.13 -1.76
N ALA A 373 -3.34 -0.32 -2.01
CA ALA A 373 -2.72 -0.22 -3.33
C ALA A 373 -2.13 -1.57 -3.77
N ALA A 374 -1.39 -2.26 -2.90
CA ALA A 374 -0.77 -3.55 -3.20
C ALA A 374 -1.80 -4.65 -3.47
N LEU A 375 -2.84 -4.77 -2.63
CA LEU A 375 -3.89 -5.79 -2.79
C LEU A 375 -4.71 -5.58 -4.06
N VAL A 376 -5.10 -4.33 -4.35
CA VAL A 376 -5.88 -4.02 -5.56
C VAL A 376 -5.03 -4.27 -6.80
N THR A 377 -3.76 -3.83 -6.82
CA THR A 377 -2.84 -4.09 -7.94
C THR A 377 -2.66 -5.60 -8.16
N THR A 378 -2.42 -6.37 -7.09
CA THR A 378 -2.27 -7.84 -7.17
C THR A 378 -3.52 -8.51 -7.72
N TYR A 379 -4.70 -8.08 -7.26
CA TYR A 379 -5.97 -8.59 -7.76
C TYR A 379 -6.13 -8.31 -9.26
N MET A 380 -5.86 -7.08 -9.71
CA MET A 380 -5.96 -6.70 -11.12
C MET A 380 -5.00 -7.48 -12.01
N LEU A 381 -3.72 -7.64 -11.58
CA LEU A 381 -2.73 -8.44 -12.31
C LEU A 381 -3.12 -9.92 -12.40
N ASN A 382 -3.68 -10.49 -11.34
CA ASN A 382 -4.16 -11.86 -11.35
C ASN A 382 -5.38 -12.04 -12.28
N GLN A 383 -6.26 -11.07 -12.32
CA GLN A 383 -7.41 -11.09 -13.24
C GLN A 383 -6.95 -11.01 -14.69
N GLU A 384 -6.02 -10.12 -15.01
CA GLU A 384 -5.43 -10.00 -16.34
C GLU A 384 -4.72 -11.29 -16.78
N LYS A 385 -3.98 -11.94 -15.87
CA LYS A 385 -3.36 -13.25 -16.14
C LYS A 385 -4.39 -14.34 -16.45
N LYS A 386 -5.51 -14.39 -15.71
CA LYS A 386 -6.58 -15.36 -15.94
C LYS A 386 -7.26 -15.14 -17.29
N GLU A 387 -7.56 -13.90 -17.65
CA GLU A 387 -8.14 -13.54 -18.95
C GLU A 387 -7.19 -13.90 -20.10
N ARG A 388 -5.90 -13.59 -19.95
CA ARG A 388 -4.87 -13.96 -20.93
C ARG A 388 -4.76 -15.49 -21.08
N ALA A 389 -4.73 -16.22 -19.98
CA ALA A 389 -4.65 -17.69 -20.01
C ALA A 389 -5.86 -18.32 -20.71
N LEU A 390 -7.06 -17.79 -20.47
CA LEU A 390 -8.28 -18.25 -21.12
C LEU A 390 -8.24 -18.03 -22.64
N LEU A 391 -7.84 -16.84 -23.08
CA LEU A 391 -7.69 -16.55 -24.50
C LEU A 391 -6.62 -17.42 -25.17
N MET A 392 -5.46 -17.55 -24.52
CA MET A 392 -4.40 -18.41 -25.03
C MET A 392 -4.84 -19.88 -25.13
N GLN A 393 -5.62 -20.38 -24.18
CA GLN A 393 -6.16 -21.72 -24.22
C GLN A 393 -7.12 -21.94 -25.42
N LEU A 394 -7.92 -20.94 -25.79
CA LEU A 394 -8.84 -21.01 -26.91
C LEU A 394 -8.11 -21.02 -28.26
N PHE A 395 -7.00 -20.32 -28.37
CA PHE A 395 -6.33 -20.11 -29.66
C PHE A 395 -5.00 -20.85 -29.84
N SER A 396 -4.26 -21.17 -28.77
CA SER A 396 -2.89 -21.70 -28.84
C SER A 396 -2.75 -23.05 -29.57
N ARG A 397 -3.85 -23.75 -29.79
CA ARG A 397 -3.86 -25.02 -30.54
C ARG A 397 -4.18 -24.85 -32.02
N HIS A 398 -4.60 -23.65 -32.44
CA HIS A 398 -5.16 -23.44 -33.79
C HIS A 398 -4.53 -22.27 -34.54
N VAL A 399 -3.79 -21.37 -33.86
CA VAL A 399 -3.14 -20.21 -34.49
C VAL A 399 -1.70 -20.06 -34.05
N ALA A 400 -0.89 -19.43 -34.89
CA ALA A 400 0.49 -19.08 -34.53
C ALA A 400 0.54 -18.14 -33.32
N PRO A 401 1.59 -18.21 -32.47
CA PRO A 401 1.73 -17.41 -31.26
C PRO A 401 1.61 -15.90 -31.49
N GLU A 402 2.09 -15.41 -32.62
CA GLU A 402 2.05 -14.00 -33.03
C GLU A 402 0.62 -13.51 -33.25
N VAL A 403 -0.23 -14.37 -33.82
CA VAL A 403 -1.66 -14.07 -34.03
C VAL A 403 -2.40 -14.06 -32.68
N ALA A 404 -2.10 -15.00 -31.80
CA ALA A 404 -2.68 -15.05 -30.47
C ALA A 404 -2.32 -13.81 -29.65
N GLU A 405 -1.08 -13.31 -29.76
CA GLU A 405 -0.65 -12.07 -29.12
C GLU A 405 -1.38 -10.84 -29.69
N LYS A 406 -1.62 -10.79 -30.99
CA LYS A 406 -2.37 -9.70 -31.62
C LYS A 406 -3.83 -9.68 -31.16
N ILE A 407 -4.45 -10.85 -31.03
CA ILE A 407 -5.79 -10.99 -30.44
C ILE A 407 -5.82 -10.44 -29.01
N TRP A 408 -4.77 -10.72 -28.22
CA TRP A 408 -4.66 -10.19 -26.87
C TRP A 408 -4.56 -8.65 -26.85
N GLN A 409 -3.81 -8.05 -27.77
CA GLN A 409 -3.67 -6.61 -27.87
C GLN A 409 -4.99 -5.92 -28.27
N GLU A 410 -5.81 -6.57 -29.11
CA GLU A 410 -7.10 -6.06 -29.60
C GLU A 410 -8.32 -6.64 -28.84
N ARG A 411 -8.10 -7.25 -27.67
CA ARG A 411 -9.12 -8.02 -26.92
C ARG A 411 -10.42 -7.27 -26.64
N ASP A 412 -10.32 -5.95 -26.38
CA ASP A 412 -11.49 -5.11 -26.03
C ASP A 412 -12.47 -4.98 -27.21
N HIS A 413 -11.97 -5.14 -28.45
CA HIS A 413 -12.77 -5.18 -29.66
C HIS A 413 -13.23 -6.58 -30.03
N PHE A 414 -12.44 -7.58 -29.65
CA PHE A 414 -12.65 -8.98 -30.03
C PHE A 414 -13.55 -9.74 -29.06
N MET A 415 -13.58 -9.37 -27.79
CA MET A 415 -14.31 -10.09 -26.73
C MET A 415 -15.59 -9.38 -26.31
N ASP A 416 -16.61 -10.18 -25.96
CA ASP A 416 -17.86 -9.72 -25.34
C ASP A 416 -18.30 -10.73 -24.28
N GLY A 417 -18.38 -10.29 -23.02
CA GLY A 417 -18.77 -11.14 -21.90
C GLY A 417 -17.92 -12.41 -21.72
N GLY A 418 -16.61 -12.35 -22.07
CA GLY A 418 -15.68 -13.49 -21.98
C GLY A 418 -15.75 -14.46 -23.18
N ARG A 419 -16.44 -14.10 -24.25
CA ARG A 419 -16.52 -14.87 -25.50
C ARG A 419 -16.11 -14.02 -26.69
N PRO A 420 -15.44 -14.58 -27.74
CA PRO A 420 -15.24 -13.89 -29.00
C PRO A 420 -16.57 -13.44 -29.62
N ARG A 421 -16.63 -12.18 -30.00
CA ARG A 421 -17.82 -11.61 -30.68
C ARG A 421 -18.04 -12.27 -32.02
N SER A 422 -19.29 -12.54 -32.33
CA SER A 422 -19.65 -12.97 -33.70
C SER A 422 -19.60 -11.76 -34.64
N GLN A 423 -18.76 -11.84 -35.67
CA GLN A 423 -18.55 -10.75 -36.62
C GLN A 423 -18.67 -11.26 -38.05
N LYS A 424 -19.20 -10.41 -38.96
CA LYS A 424 -19.27 -10.70 -40.39
C LYS A 424 -18.04 -10.08 -41.08
N PHE A 425 -17.27 -10.93 -41.78
CA PHE A 425 -16.09 -10.51 -42.55
C PHE A 425 -15.80 -11.48 -43.69
N THR A 426 -14.91 -11.10 -44.59
CA THR A 426 -14.54 -11.92 -45.74
C THR A 426 -13.34 -12.81 -45.40
N VAL A 427 -13.43 -14.10 -45.73
CA VAL A 427 -12.35 -15.09 -45.56
C VAL A 427 -12.18 -15.92 -46.82
N THR A 428 -11.04 -16.58 -46.93
CA THR A 428 -10.87 -17.67 -47.89
C THR A 428 -10.89 -18.99 -47.15
N VAL A 429 -11.87 -19.80 -47.45
CA VAL A 429 -12.06 -21.14 -46.84
C VAL A 429 -11.46 -22.19 -47.76
N LEU A 430 -10.70 -23.10 -47.17
CA LEU A 430 -10.08 -24.25 -47.83
C LEU A 430 -10.59 -25.54 -47.19
N PHE A 431 -11.10 -26.45 -48.00
CA PHE A 431 -11.43 -27.82 -47.60
C PHE A 431 -10.51 -28.79 -48.33
N THR A 432 -10.03 -29.82 -47.61
CA THR A 432 -9.34 -30.96 -48.20
C THR A 432 -10.03 -32.24 -47.81
N ASP A 433 -9.97 -33.27 -48.65
CA ASP A 433 -10.47 -34.61 -48.38
C ASP A 433 -9.65 -35.65 -49.17
N LEU A 434 -9.43 -36.86 -48.60
CA LEU A 434 -8.67 -37.90 -49.24
C LEU A 434 -9.57 -38.79 -50.12
N ARG A 435 -9.19 -38.97 -51.36
CA ARG A 435 -9.88 -39.89 -52.24
C ARG A 435 -9.54 -41.32 -51.88
N GLY A 436 -10.57 -42.14 -51.70
CA GLY A 436 -10.41 -43.58 -51.43
C GLY A 436 -10.08 -43.91 -49.96
N PHE A 437 -10.13 -42.96 -49.05
CA PHE A 437 -9.84 -43.16 -47.61
C PHE A 437 -10.67 -44.28 -47.00
N THR A 438 -11.96 -44.41 -47.35
CA THR A 438 -12.84 -45.49 -46.86
C THR A 438 -12.26 -46.90 -47.24
N SER A 439 -11.74 -47.04 -48.43
CA SER A 439 -11.13 -48.32 -48.86
C SER A 439 -9.78 -48.58 -48.16
N VAL A 440 -9.05 -47.57 -47.80
CA VAL A 440 -7.82 -47.67 -46.98
C VAL A 440 -8.16 -48.06 -45.57
N SER A 441 -9.14 -47.40 -44.96
CA SER A 441 -9.56 -47.64 -43.59
C SER A 441 -10.16 -49.00 -43.30
N GLU A 442 -10.79 -49.63 -44.36
CA GLU A 442 -11.32 -50.98 -44.26
C GLU A 442 -10.22 -52.08 -44.30
N LYS A 443 -9.04 -51.75 -44.81
CA LYS A 443 -7.96 -52.73 -45.03
C LYS A 443 -6.81 -52.63 -44.04
N MET A 444 -6.67 -51.52 -43.37
CA MET A 444 -5.55 -51.22 -42.49
C MET A 444 -5.93 -51.49 -41.01
N ASP A 445 -4.97 -51.92 -40.20
CA ASP A 445 -5.18 -52.06 -38.78
C ASP A 445 -5.55 -50.69 -38.16
N PRO A 446 -6.49 -50.62 -37.25
CA PRO A 446 -6.95 -49.33 -36.68
C PRO A 446 -5.83 -48.46 -36.05
N GLN A 447 -4.82 -49.10 -35.45
CA GLN A 447 -3.69 -48.36 -34.88
C GLN A 447 -2.76 -47.82 -35.97
N GLU A 448 -2.45 -48.67 -36.96
CA GLU A 448 -1.64 -48.25 -38.12
C GLU A 448 -2.33 -47.16 -38.93
N LEU A 449 -3.67 -47.25 -39.09
CA LEU A 449 -4.47 -46.23 -39.75
C LEU A 449 -4.37 -44.89 -39.03
N LEU A 450 -4.46 -44.90 -37.69
CA LEU A 450 -4.37 -43.68 -36.89
C LEU A 450 -2.98 -43.04 -37.00
N ASP A 451 -1.92 -43.83 -36.92
CA ASP A 451 -0.55 -43.35 -37.04
C ASP A 451 -0.27 -42.78 -38.44
N TRP A 452 -0.72 -43.48 -39.49
CA TRP A 452 -0.62 -43.04 -40.89
C TRP A 452 -1.41 -41.74 -41.13
N LEU A 453 -2.64 -41.62 -40.59
CA LEU A 453 -3.48 -40.44 -40.71
C LEU A 453 -2.88 -39.25 -39.94
N ASN A 454 -2.29 -39.50 -38.79
CA ASN A 454 -1.63 -38.44 -38.01
C ASN A 454 -0.43 -37.84 -38.76
N VAL A 455 0.37 -38.65 -39.46
CA VAL A 455 1.47 -38.14 -40.30
C VAL A 455 0.95 -37.22 -41.40
N TYR A 456 -0.17 -37.59 -42.04
CA TYR A 456 -0.82 -36.76 -43.05
C TYR A 456 -1.36 -35.46 -42.43
N MET A 457 -2.12 -35.56 -41.33
CA MET A 457 -2.75 -34.42 -40.70
C MET A 457 -1.73 -33.41 -40.19
N GLU A 458 -0.64 -33.89 -39.57
CA GLU A 458 0.44 -33.03 -39.07
C GLU A 458 1.11 -32.27 -40.22
N ALA A 459 1.45 -32.96 -41.32
CA ALA A 459 2.08 -32.34 -42.46
C ALA A 459 1.18 -31.26 -43.11
N MET A 460 -0.11 -31.58 -43.32
CA MET A 460 -1.05 -30.65 -43.96
C MET A 460 -1.41 -29.47 -43.05
N ALA A 461 -1.59 -29.71 -41.75
CA ALA A 461 -1.86 -28.64 -40.78
C ALA A 461 -0.67 -27.66 -40.65
N GLN A 462 0.57 -28.18 -40.69
CA GLN A 462 1.75 -27.33 -40.65
C GLN A 462 1.81 -26.41 -41.89
N LEU A 463 1.48 -26.93 -43.08
CA LEU A 463 1.42 -26.12 -44.29
C LEU A 463 0.35 -25.02 -44.22
N VAL A 464 -0.82 -25.30 -43.62
CA VAL A 464 -1.83 -24.26 -43.38
C VAL A 464 -1.25 -23.14 -42.50
N MET A 465 -0.59 -23.49 -41.40
CA MET A 465 0.00 -22.51 -40.48
C MET A 465 1.15 -21.73 -41.15
N ASP A 466 2.01 -22.39 -41.91
CA ASP A 466 3.15 -21.76 -42.61
C ASP A 466 2.68 -20.72 -43.64
N HIS A 467 1.49 -20.90 -44.21
CA HIS A 467 0.87 -19.95 -45.15
C HIS A 467 -0.06 -18.95 -44.49
N GLY A 468 -0.06 -18.86 -43.12
CA GLY A 468 -0.87 -17.90 -42.39
C GLY A 468 -2.35 -18.24 -42.27
N GLY A 469 -2.73 -19.48 -42.58
CA GLY A 469 -4.07 -20.00 -42.34
C GLY A 469 -4.26 -20.55 -40.93
N VAL A 470 -5.48 -20.80 -40.57
CA VAL A 470 -5.90 -21.43 -39.31
C VAL A 470 -6.66 -22.70 -39.59
N VAL A 471 -6.23 -23.83 -39.01
CA VAL A 471 -6.99 -25.08 -39.07
C VAL A 471 -8.22 -24.93 -38.19
N ASP A 472 -9.39 -24.88 -38.81
CA ASP A 472 -10.67 -24.77 -38.10
C ASP A 472 -11.14 -26.12 -37.57
N ASP A 473 -11.15 -27.16 -38.39
CA ASP A 473 -11.63 -28.50 -38.02
C ASP A 473 -10.95 -29.64 -38.74
N TYR A 474 -10.93 -30.78 -38.07
CA TYR A 474 -10.61 -32.08 -38.65
C TYR A 474 -11.89 -32.93 -38.72
N MET A 475 -12.29 -33.36 -39.90
CA MET A 475 -13.53 -34.14 -40.12
C MET A 475 -13.19 -35.48 -40.75
N GLY A 476 -12.75 -36.44 -39.91
CA GLY A 476 -12.20 -37.71 -40.42
C GLY A 476 -10.85 -37.49 -41.10
N ASP A 477 -10.79 -37.70 -42.40
CA ASP A 477 -9.64 -37.47 -43.29
C ASP A 477 -9.65 -36.07 -43.94
N ALA A 478 -10.67 -35.25 -43.64
CA ALA A 478 -10.83 -33.93 -44.20
C ALA A 478 -10.31 -32.85 -43.24
N ILE A 479 -9.75 -31.79 -43.82
CA ILE A 479 -9.31 -30.59 -43.10
C ILE A 479 -10.13 -29.40 -43.59
N LYS A 480 -10.70 -28.62 -42.63
CA LYS A 480 -11.19 -27.28 -42.89
C LYS A 480 -10.18 -26.26 -42.39
N ALA A 481 -9.75 -25.36 -43.26
CA ALA A 481 -8.84 -24.27 -42.91
C ALA A 481 -9.40 -22.93 -43.41
N ASP A 482 -9.18 -21.90 -42.64
CA ASP A 482 -9.63 -20.54 -42.91
C ASP A 482 -8.44 -19.57 -42.97
N PHE A 483 -8.40 -18.76 -44.03
CA PHE A 483 -7.42 -17.69 -44.23
C PHE A 483 -8.12 -16.33 -44.04
N GLY A 484 -7.58 -15.47 -43.23
CA GLY A 484 -8.20 -14.17 -42.86
C GLY A 484 -8.96 -14.19 -41.54
N VAL A 485 -8.71 -15.22 -40.70
CA VAL A 485 -9.23 -15.30 -39.33
C VAL A 485 -8.08 -15.18 -38.33
N PRO A 486 -8.33 -14.88 -37.04
CA PRO A 486 -9.63 -14.53 -36.43
C PRO A 486 -9.96 -13.03 -36.49
N LEU A 487 -9.05 -12.23 -36.99
CA LEU A 487 -9.24 -10.76 -37.08
C LEU A 487 -9.88 -10.40 -38.42
N PRO A 488 -10.96 -9.58 -38.43
CA PRO A 488 -11.63 -9.18 -39.66
C PRO A 488 -10.68 -8.44 -40.61
N ARG A 489 -10.67 -8.82 -41.88
CA ARG A 489 -9.98 -8.10 -42.96
C ARG A 489 -10.89 -6.99 -43.46
N THR A 490 -10.36 -5.77 -43.53
CA THR A 490 -11.10 -4.59 -43.98
C THR A 490 -10.59 -4.07 -45.33
N ALA A 491 -9.32 -4.33 -45.63
CA ALA A 491 -8.72 -3.95 -46.91
C ALA A 491 -8.78 -5.06 -47.93
N GLU A 492 -9.15 -4.72 -49.18
CA GLU A 492 -9.19 -5.66 -50.30
C GLU A 492 -7.83 -6.32 -50.57
N SER A 493 -6.74 -5.57 -50.34
CA SER A 493 -5.37 -6.10 -50.47
C SER A 493 -5.04 -7.20 -49.44
N GLU A 494 -5.66 -7.19 -48.27
CA GLU A 494 -5.51 -8.23 -47.24
C GLU A 494 -6.28 -9.50 -47.66
N ILE A 495 -7.54 -9.33 -48.11
CA ILE A 495 -8.37 -10.44 -48.63
C ILE A 495 -7.68 -11.13 -49.81
N ARG A 496 -7.10 -10.35 -50.72
CA ARG A 496 -6.30 -10.83 -51.85
C ARG A 496 -5.10 -11.66 -51.38
N ARG A 497 -4.36 -11.16 -50.38
CA ARG A 497 -3.21 -11.91 -49.80
C ARG A 497 -3.66 -13.24 -49.21
N ASP A 498 -4.76 -13.23 -48.47
CA ASP A 498 -5.31 -14.44 -47.86
C ASP A 498 -5.79 -15.44 -48.93
N ALA A 499 -6.40 -15.01 -50.03
CA ALA A 499 -6.80 -15.85 -51.14
C ALA A 499 -5.60 -16.46 -51.88
N VAL A 500 -4.56 -15.66 -52.13
CA VAL A 500 -3.30 -16.14 -52.75
C VAL A 500 -2.62 -17.15 -51.81
N ALA A 501 -2.55 -16.86 -50.50
CA ALA A 501 -1.94 -17.77 -49.52
C ALA A 501 -2.68 -19.12 -49.43
N ALA A 502 -4.01 -19.14 -49.54
CA ALA A 502 -4.80 -20.36 -49.53
C ALA A 502 -4.50 -21.26 -50.78
N VAL A 503 -4.33 -20.64 -51.95
CA VAL A 503 -4.01 -21.39 -53.18
C VAL A 503 -2.56 -21.85 -53.16
N ASP A 504 -1.61 -21.02 -52.70
CA ASP A 504 -0.21 -21.43 -52.50
C ASP A 504 -0.10 -22.58 -51.49
N CYS A 505 -0.87 -22.53 -50.39
CA CYS A 505 -0.96 -23.62 -49.42
C CYS A 505 -1.44 -24.92 -50.09
N ALA A 506 -2.49 -24.87 -50.93
CA ALA A 506 -2.99 -26.04 -51.62
C ALA A 506 -1.95 -26.65 -52.59
N LEU A 507 -1.18 -25.82 -53.30
CA LEU A 507 -0.08 -26.26 -54.15
C LEU A 507 1.09 -26.84 -53.34
N ALA A 508 1.37 -26.27 -52.15
CA ALA A 508 2.35 -26.84 -51.23
C ALA A 508 1.89 -28.21 -50.68
N MET A 509 0.60 -28.34 -50.34
CA MET A 509 -0.01 -29.61 -49.92
C MET A 509 0.09 -30.69 -51.02
N GLU A 510 -0.13 -30.33 -52.27
CA GLU A 510 0.06 -31.24 -53.42
C GLU A 510 1.50 -31.77 -53.45
N LYS A 511 2.47 -30.88 -53.31
CA LYS A 511 3.89 -31.23 -53.35
C LYS A 511 4.28 -32.13 -52.16
N GLU A 512 3.77 -31.82 -50.99
CA GLU A 512 4.02 -32.64 -49.80
C GLU A 512 3.32 -34.00 -49.88
N LEU A 513 2.09 -34.07 -50.37
CA LEU A 513 1.40 -35.34 -50.58
C LEU A 513 2.15 -36.24 -51.57
N LYS A 514 2.74 -35.66 -52.64
CA LYS A 514 3.60 -36.40 -53.58
C LYS A 514 4.81 -36.99 -52.85
N ARG A 515 5.43 -36.24 -51.94
CA ARG A 515 6.54 -36.72 -51.11
C ARG A 515 6.09 -37.83 -50.16
N LEU A 516 4.96 -37.67 -49.47
CA LEU A 516 4.41 -38.66 -48.54
C LEU A 516 4.05 -39.96 -49.27
N ASN A 517 3.38 -39.87 -50.40
CA ASN A 517 3.04 -41.03 -51.22
C ASN A 517 4.29 -41.80 -51.65
N ALA A 518 5.39 -41.15 -52.02
CA ALA A 518 6.65 -41.82 -52.38
C ALA A 518 7.26 -42.56 -51.17
N VAL A 519 7.18 -42.00 -49.97
CA VAL A 519 7.62 -42.66 -48.73
C VAL A 519 6.73 -43.85 -48.39
N TRP A 520 5.41 -43.67 -48.42
CA TRP A 520 4.44 -44.75 -48.18
C TRP A 520 4.56 -45.88 -49.11
N GLN A 521 4.81 -45.62 -50.41
CA GLN A 521 5.05 -46.67 -51.42
C GLN A 521 6.29 -47.52 -51.10
N GLN A 522 7.36 -46.89 -50.61
CA GLN A 522 8.57 -47.60 -50.15
C GLN A 522 8.33 -48.46 -48.91
N GLN A 523 7.37 -48.06 -48.07
CA GLN A 523 6.96 -48.77 -46.86
C GLN A 523 5.84 -49.79 -47.09
N ASN A 524 5.40 -49.98 -48.32
CA ASN A 524 4.23 -50.80 -48.73
C ASN A 524 2.92 -50.30 -48.03
N LEU A 525 2.81 -49.05 -47.72
CA LEU A 525 1.59 -48.43 -47.23
C LEU A 525 0.74 -47.90 -48.40
N ALA A 526 -0.54 -47.62 -48.10
CA ALA A 526 -1.48 -47.10 -49.09
C ALA A 526 -1.10 -45.66 -49.51
N THR A 527 -1.12 -45.43 -50.83
CA THR A 527 -1.01 -44.07 -51.41
C THR A 527 -2.41 -43.53 -51.68
N VAL A 528 -2.55 -42.22 -51.60
CA VAL A 528 -3.84 -41.52 -51.69
C VAL A 528 -3.75 -40.32 -52.63
N GLU A 529 -4.90 -39.92 -53.13
CA GLU A 529 -5.12 -38.67 -53.84
C GLU A 529 -5.91 -37.71 -52.95
N MET A 530 -5.74 -36.40 -53.15
CA MET A 530 -6.41 -35.36 -52.37
C MET A 530 -7.26 -34.45 -53.25
N ARG A 531 -8.42 -34.08 -52.75
CA ARG A 531 -9.29 -33.07 -53.33
C ARG A 531 -9.25 -31.82 -52.48
N VAL A 532 -9.17 -30.67 -53.13
CA VAL A 532 -9.15 -29.37 -52.46
C VAL A 532 -10.22 -28.49 -53.08
N GLY A 533 -11.02 -27.85 -52.23
CA GLY A 533 -12.00 -26.84 -52.62
C GLY A 533 -11.73 -25.53 -51.90
N ILE A 534 -11.57 -24.43 -52.64
CA ILE A 534 -11.25 -23.12 -52.07
C ILE A 534 -12.29 -22.10 -52.53
N PHE A 535 -12.85 -21.35 -51.59
CA PHE A 535 -13.80 -20.30 -51.91
C PHE A 535 -13.61 -19.08 -51.00
N THR A 536 -13.57 -17.88 -51.61
CA THR A 536 -13.44 -16.59 -50.93
C THR A 536 -14.78 -15.90 -50.87
N GLY A 537 -15.21 -15.49 -49.68
CA GLY A 537 -16.47 -14.78 -49.52
C GLY A 537 -16.81 -14.44 -48.05
N PRO A 538 -17.99 -13.83 -47.81
CA PRO A 538 -18.43 -13.42 -46.49
C PRO A 538 -18.81 -14.63 -45.63
N VAL A 539 -18.36 -14.58 -44.36
CA VAL A 539 -18.73 -15.53 -43.31
C VAL A 539 -19.09 -14.80 -42.04
N VAL A 540 -19.67 -15.50 -41.08
CA VAL A 540 -19.74 -15.08 -39.67
C VAL A 540 -18.74 -15.89 -38.89
N GLY A 541 -17.70 -15.24 -38.36
CA GLY A 541 -16.75 -15.89 -37.45
C GLY A 541 -17.15 -15.59 -36.01
N GLY A 542 -17.08 -16.59 -35.14
CA GLY A 542 -17.45 -16.45 -33.73
C GLY A 542 -17.39 -17.76 -32.96
N SER A 543 -17.76 -17.71 -31.70
CA SER A 543 -17.79 -18.91 -30.84
C SER A 543 -19.05 -19.72 -31.03
N LEU A 544 -18.89 -20.97 -31.34
CA LEU A 544 -19.95 -21.96 -31.47
C LEU A 544 -19.79 -23.06 -30.43
N GLY A 545 -20.89 -23.47 -29.78
CA GLY A 545 -20.91 -24.56 -28.81
C GLY A 545 -21.47 -24.22 -27.45
N SER A 546 -21.33 -25.15 -26.49
CA SER A 546 -21.76 -24.95 -25.08
C SER A 546 -20.68 -24.26 -24.26
N ALA A 547 -21.05 -23.78 -23.04
CA ALA A 547 -20.09 -23.17 -22.12
C ALA A 547 -18.90 -24.08 -21.75
N GLN A 548 -19.07 -25.40 -21.84
CA GLN A 548 -18.03 -26.38 -21.51
C GLN A 548 -17.18 -26.79 -22.75
N ARG A 549 -17.71 -26.59 -23.98
CA ARG A 549 -17.04 -26.93 -25.23
C ARG A 549 -17.31 -25.86 -26.28
N LEU A 550 -16.58 -24.76 -26.16
CA LEU A 550 -16.58 -23.66 -27.10
C LEU A 550 -15.49 -23.85 -28.13
N LYS A 551 -15.81 -23.60 -29.40
CA LYS A 551 -14.87 -23.56 -30.51
C LYS A 551 -15.08 -22.26 -31.27
N TYR A 552 -14.00 -21.57 -31.63
CA TYR A 552 -14.06 -20.47 -32.59
C TYR A 552 -14.11 -21.08 -33.99
N THR A 553 -15.07 -20.68 -34.81
CA THR A 553 -15.27 -21.23 -36.16
C THR A 553 -15.92 -20.21 -37.07
N THR A 554 -15.85 -20.47 -38.37
CA THR A 554 -16.54 -19.69 -39.41
C THR A 554 -17.76 -20.43 -39.92
N VAL A 555 -18.88 -19.69 -40.06
CA VAL A 555 -20.14 -20.24 -40.59
C VAL A 555 -20.66 -19.32 -41.67
N GLY A 556 -21.18 -19.91 -42.73
CA GLY A 556 -21.79 -19.17 -43.84
C GLY A 556 -21.82 -19.96 -45.15
N ASP A 557 -22.45 -19.34 -46.16
CA ASP A 557 -22.58 -19.94 -47.48
C ASP A 557 -21.21 -20.19 -48.14
N THR A 558 -20.24 -19.28 -47.89
CA THR A 558 -18.84 -19.43 -48.32
C THR A 558 -18.23 -20.78 -47.91
N VAL A 559 -18.47 -21.19 -46.65
CA VAL A 559 -17.98 -22.48 -46.11
C VAL A 559 -18.62 -23.65 -46.85
N ASN A 560 -19.93 -23.56 -47.10
CA ASN A 560 -20.65 -24.60 -47.81
C ASN A 560 -20.18 -24.72 -49.27
N ILE A 561 -19.91 -23.59 -49.96
CA ILE A 561 -19.42 -23.61 -51.32
C ILE A 561 -18.02 -24.23 -51.39
N ALA A 562 -17.09 -23.86 -50.51
CA ALA A 562 -15.75 -24.44 -50.44
C ALA A 562 -15.81 -25.98 -50.26
N SER A 563 -16.65 -26.48 -49.33
CA SER A 563 -16.88 -27.91 -49.13
C SER A 563 -17.47 -28.62 -50.39
N ARG A 564 -18.36 -27.93 -51.11
CA ARG A 564 -18.96 -28.48 -52.33
C ARG A 564 -18.00 -28.45 -53.52
N LEU A 565 -17.11 -27.49 -53.59
CA LEU A 565 -16.02 -27.50 -54.59
C LEU A 565 -15.07 -28.67 -54.37
N GLU A 566 -14.74 -28.99 -53.09
CA GLU A 566 -13.96 -30.18 -52.76
C GLU A 566 -14.65 -31.44 -53.27
N SER A 567 -15.94 -31.60 -52.99
CA SER A 567 -16.71 -32.81 -53.34
C SER A 567 -17.31 -32.81 -54.76
N PHE A 568 -17.09 -31.73 -55.54
CA PHE A 568 -17.61 -31.59 -56.88
C PHE A 568 -17.03 -32.67 -57.83
N ASP A 569 -17.87 -33.35 -58.56
CA ASP A 569 -17.54 -34.41 -59.48
C ASP A 569 -16.36 -35.29 -59.05
N LYS A 570 -16.63 -36.19 -58.11
CA LYS A 570 -15.61 -37.03 -57.45
C LYS A 570 -14.72 -37.84 -58.41
N GLU A 571 -15.16 -38.01 -59.66
CA GLU A 571 -14.45 -38.76 -60.66
C GLU A 571 -13.68 -37.91 -61.68
N LEU A 572 -13.84 -36.60 -61.61
CA LEU A 572 -13.15 -35.64 -62.47
C LEU A 572 -11.67 -35.53 -62.13
N PHE A 573 -10.86 -36.50 -62.58
CA PHE A 573 -9.42 -36.39 -62.66
C PHE A 573 -9.03 -36.25 -64.10
N ASP A 574 -8.41 -35.14 -64.51
CA ASP A 574 -8.01 -34.85 -65.85
C ASP A 574 -6.90 -35.85 -66.31
N PRO A 575 -7.08 -36.56 -67.42
CA PRO A 575 -6.06 -37.49 -67.96
C PRO A 575 -4.71 -36.84 -68.27
N ASP A 576 -4.69 -35.50 -68.48
CA ASP A 576 -3.49 -34.72 -68.80
C ASP A 576 -2.62 -34.45 -67.61
N LEU A 577 -3.07 -34.73 -66.37
CA LEU A 577 -2.34 -34.50 -65.12
C LEU A 577 -2.16 -35.83 -64.34
N ARG A 578 -1.81 -36.92 -65.00
CA ARG A 578 -1.60 -38.24 -64.39
C ARG A 578 -0.53 -38.27 -63.28
N ASP A 579 0.32 -37.24 -63.21
CA ASP A 579 1.40 -37.13 -62.22
C ASP A 579 1.04 -36.24 -60.96
N SER A 580 -0.18 -35.65 -60.88
CA SER A 580 -0.62 -34.88 -59.76
C SER A 580 -1.53 -35.69 -58.83
N PRO A 581 -1.15 -35.91 -57.55
CA PRO A 581 -1.99 -36.55 -56.54
C PRO A 581 -3.08 -35.63 -55.99
N CYS A 582 -3.21 -34.41 -56.52
CA CYS A 582 -4.10 -33.40 -55.94
C CYS A 582 -4.97 -32.73 -57.02
N ARG A 583 -6.26 -32.53 -56.70
CA ARG A 583 -7.18 -31.76 -57.52
C ARG A 583 -7.61 -30.51 -56.76
N ILE A 584 -7.21 -29.32 -57.22
CA ILE A 584 -7.50 -28.04 -56.58
C ILE A 584 -8.57 -27.28 -57.37
N LEU A 585 -9.77 -27.08 -56.80
CA LEU A 585 -10.87 -26.32 -57.39
C LEU A 585 -11.12 -25.03 -56.64
N ILE A 586 -11.35 -23.96 -57.39
CA ILE A 586 -11.67 -22.64 -56.86
C ILE A 586 -12.95 -22.11 -57.53
N GLY A 587 -13.65 -21.22 -56.83
CA GLY A 587 -14.76 -20.48 -57.40
C GLY A 587 -14.33 -19.17 -58.05
N GLU A 588 -15.23 -18.56 -58.82
CA GLU A 588 -15.00 -17.30 -59.54
C GLU A 588 -14.58 -16.15 -58.60
N THR A 589 -15.19 -16.03 -57.40
CA THR A 589 -14.82 -15.01 -56.42
C THR A 589 -13.38 -15.16 -55.96
N THR A 590 -12.90 -16.38 -55.73
CA THR A 590 -11.51 -16.65 -55.42
C THR A 590 -10.60 -16.25 -56.56
N LEU A 591 -10.95 -16.67 -57.80
CA LEU A 591 -10.18 -16.32 -59.00
C LEU A 591 -9.98 -14.79 -59.15
N HIS A 592 -11.00 -14.01 -58.84
CA HIS A 592 -10.93 -12.54 -58.88
C HIS A 592 -9.80 -11.97 -58.02
N TYR A 593 -9.51 -12.61 -56.88
CA TYR A 593 -8.43 -12.17 -55.97
C TYR A 593 -7.04 -12.72 -56.34
N LEU A 594 -6.90 -13.60 -57.33
CA LEU A 594 -5.61 -14.24 -57.68
C LEU A 594 -4.75 -13.45 -58.67
N ASP A 595 -5.26 -12.38 -59.31
CA ASP A 595 -4.53 -11.45 -60.19
C ASP A 595 -3.63 -12.12 -61.23
N GLN A 596 -4.11 -13.18 -61.88
CA GLN A 596 -3.36 -13.96 -62.89
C GLN A 596 -2.03 -14.59 -62.41
N GLN A 597 -1.81 -14.63 -61.07
CA GLN A 597 -0.61 -15.26 -60.49
C GLN A 597 -0.60 -16.79 -60.65
N PHE A 598 -1.74 -17.38 -61.01
CA PHE A 598 -1.89 -18.82 -61.12
C PHE A 598 -2.46 -19.19 -62.52
N GLN A 599 -1.96 -20.29 -63.04
CA GLN A 599 -2.54 -20.92 -64.24
C GLN A 599 -3.80 -21.67 -63.84
N THR A 600 -4.93 -21.28 -64.43
CA THR A 600 -6.23 -21.88 -64.12
C THR A 600 -6.93 -22.34 -65.42
N LYS A 601 -7.74 -23.41 -65.33
CA LYS A 601 -8.57 -23.91 -66.41
C LYS A 601 -10.03 -23.86 -65.97
N LYS A 602 -10.90 -23.21 -66.74
CA LYS A 602 -12.36 -23.21 -66.49
C LYS A 602 -12.87 -24.67 -66.72
N ILE A 603 -13.54 -25.17 -65.67
CA ILE A 603 -14.15 -26.53 -65.72
C ILE A 603 -15.59 -26.47 -66.24
N GLY A 604 -16.34 -25.47 -65.72
CA GLY A 604 -17.74 -25.35 -66.12
C GLY A 604 -18.51 -24.49 -65.11
N GLU A 605 -19.81 -24.47 -65.26
CA GLU A 605 -20.75 -23.85 -64.30
C GLU A 605 -21.59 -24.96 -63.69
N ALA A 606 -21.71 -24.92 -62.35
CA ALA A 606 -22.48 -25.96 -61.67
C ALA A 606 -23.49 -25.30 -60.72
N ASN A 607 -24.68 -25.87 -60.71
CA ASN A 607 -25.65 -25.61 -59.67
C ASN A 607 -25.26 -26.46 -58.45
N LEU A 608 -24.61 -25.85 -57.47
CA LEU A 608 -24.24 -26.53 -56.23
C LEU A 608 -25.48 -26.76 -55.38
N LYS A 609 -25.74 -28.00 -54.97
CA LYS A 609 -26.93 -28.48 -54.25
C LYS A 609 -27.37 -27.48 -53.16
N GLY A 610 -28.57 -26.88 -53.29
CA GLY A 610 -29.16 -25.92 -52.37
C GLY A 610 -28.76 -24.46 -52.62
N LYS A 611 -28.28 -24.13 -53.81
CA LYS A 611 -28.16 -22.76 -54.32
C LYS A 611 -29.03 -22.56 -55.56
N ASP A 612 -29.63 -21.38 -55.67
CA ASP A 612 -30.36 -20.95 -56.87
C ASP A 612 -29.41 -20.33 -57.92
N GLU A 613 -28.19 -19.96 -57.54
CA GLU A 613 -27.20 -19.34 -58.43
C GLU A 613 -26.14 -20.33 -58.89
N MET A 614 -25.78 -20.27 -60.15
CA MET A 614 -24.70 -21.04 -60.77
C MET A 614 -23.34 -20.52 -60.28
N VAL A 615 -22.44 -21.42 -59.89
CA VAL A 615 -21.06 -21.10 -59.52
C VAL A 615 -20.13 -21.54 -60.61
N THR A 616 -19.34 -20.61 -61.16
CA THR A 616 -18.29 -20.95 -62.14
C THR A 616 -17.09 -21.55 -61.41
N ILE A 617 -16.67 -22.73 -61.87
CA ILE A 617 -15.60 -23.54 -61.23
C ILE A 617 -14.36 -23.52 -62.13
N TYR A 618 -13.23 -23.26 -61.46
CA TYR A 618 -11.91 -23.31 -62.10
C TYR A 618 -11.02 -24.33 -61.39
N ARG A 619 -10.17 -25.01 -62.17
CA ARG A 619 -9.08 -25.83 -61.64
C ARG A 619 -7.80 -25.02 -61.62
N VAL A 620 -7.06 -25.06 -60.52
CA VAL A 620 -5.70 -24.51 -60.40
C VAL A 620 -4.72 -25.58 -60.91
N ILE A 621 -3.81 -25.17 -61.81
CA ILE A 621 -2.81 -26.05 -62.42
C ILE A 621 -1.45 -25.80 -61.80
N GLY A 622 -1.11 -24.58 -61.48
CA GLY A 622 0.16 -24.20 -60.89
C GLY A 622 0.32 -22.68 -60.81
N ARG A 623 1.42 -22.24 -60.27
CA ARG A 623 1.77 -20.82 -60.29
C ARG A 623 2.25 -20.39 -61.66
N THR A 624 1.86 -19.19 -62.13
CA THR A 624 2.35 -18.64 -63.38
C THR A 624 3.85 -18.37 -63.23
N GLU A 625 4.69 -19.01 -64.04
CA GLU A 625 6.09 -18.66 -64.11
C GLU A 625 6.18 -17.22 -64.65
N ASN A 626 6.77 -16.32 -63.87
CA ASN A 626 7.09 -15.01 -64.39
C ASN A 626 8.14 -15.17 -65.49
N PRO A 627 7.93 -14.57 -66.71
CA PRO A 627 8.90 -14.65 -67.77
C PRO A 627 10.21 -13.92 -67.41
#